data_deda6905a04143ced6d975d1cbb4f47f
#
_entry.id   deda6905a04143ced6d975d1cbb4f47f
#
_cell.length_a   1.000
_cell.length_b   1.000
_cell.length_c   1.000
_cell.angle_alpha   90.00
_cell.angle_beta   90.00
_cell.angle_gamma   90.00
#
_symmetry.space_group_name_H-M   'P 1'
#
loop_
_entity.id
_entity.type
_entity.pdbx_description
1 polymer ?
#
loop_
_entity_poly.entity_id
_entity_poly.type
_entity_poly.pdbx_seq_one_letter_code
_entity_poly.pdbx_strand_id
1 'polypeptide(L)'
;MHIDISSRFNYKSLFRFVLPSIVMMIFISTYTMVDGYFVSNYVGKTAFTAVNLIFPAIMVFACVGFMFGAGGSALVAKTMGEGQTEKANRLFSLIVLSALAGGLFLSALGYLLIPFLASAMGASGEVLACSVFYGRTLLLSLPMFVLQRVFQSFMVTAGKPSLGLHMTILSGLMNIGLDALFILIFKWGLLGAGLATVLCEYAGGLFPLIYFLKRNTSSLQLVKPEWDGPALWKVCTNGSSELLTNISMSFVSMLYNYQLITIAGTDGVAAFGVIMYVAFFFEAIYIGYSMGTAPIVSYNYGARRDDELQSIFRKSLTVIAGAGLFLTTSAYLAAPMLADIFVGYDEILATLTVRGFRFFSFSFLLNGFCMYGSAFFTALNNGFISSVISLLQSVVFQIIAVIALPLWLGTDGIWLSVSIAKLLAFFVTVSFWIACCKEYHYA
;
A
#
# COMPACT_ATOMS: atom_id res chain seq x y z
N MET A 1 -1.32 -4.49 28.09
CA MET A 1 0.06 -4.99 28.13
C MET A 1 0.80 -4.34 26.97
N HIS A 2 1.76 -3.50 27.26
CA HIS A 2 2.55 -2.79 26.26
C HIS A 2 3.60 -3.78 25.72
N ILE A 3 3.55 -4.10 24.42
CA ILE A 3 4.62 -4.88 23.77
C ILE A 3 5.56 -3.85 23.15
N ASP A 4 6.78 -3.77 23.69
CA ASP A 4 7.83 -2.90 23.17
C ASP A 4 8.54 -3.59 21.99
N ILE A 5 8.96 -2.83 20.98
CA ILE A 5 9.76 -3.34 19.84
C ILE A 5 11.10 -3.92 20.27
N SER A 6 11.60 -3.56 21.47
CA SER A 6 12.80 -4.09 22.08
C SER A 6 12.64 -5.46 22.73
N SER A 7 11.39 -5.95 22.90
CA SER A 7 11.12 -7.23 23.56
C SER A 7 11.45 -8.43 22.66
N ARG A 8 11.65 -9.60 23.29
CA ARG A 8 11.74 -10.87 22.53
C ARG A 8 10.36 -11.29 22.05
N PHE A 9 10.25 -11.65 20.79
CA PHE A 9 8.99 -12.04 20.17
C PHE A 9 8.87 -13.57 20.01
N ASN A 10 7.86 -14.17 20.68
CA ASN A 10 7.33 -15.46 20.31
C ASN A 10 6.20 -15.30 19.27
N TYR A 11 5.70 -16.40 18.68
CA TYR A 11 4.61 -16.33 17.68
C TYR A 11 3.39 -15.57 18.18
N LYS A 12 2.97 -15.77 19.44
CA LYS A 12 1.79 -15.11 20.03
C LYS A 12 2.00 -13.60 20.19
N SER A 13 3.16 -13.17 20.69
CA SER A 13 3.49 -11.76 20.88
C SER A 13 3.70 -11.06 19.54
N LEU A 14 4.36 -11.72 18.58
CA LEU A 14 4.54 -11.20 17.22
C LEU A 14 3.18 -10.99 16.55
N PHE A 15 2.33 -11.99 16.53
CA PHE A 15 0.99 -11.89 15.94
C PHE A 15 0.17 -10.80 16.62
N ARG A 16 0.17 -10.70 17.96
CA ARG A 16 -0.55 -9.67 18.69
C ARG A 16 -0.06 -8.26 18.40
N PHE A 17 1.24 -8.10 18.13
CA PHE A 17 1.82 -6.79 17.77
C PHE A 17 1.47 -6.40 16.33
N VAL A 18 1.51 -7.35 15.40
CA VAL A 18 1.32 -7.10 13.97
C VAL A 18 -0.16 -7.05 13.57
N LEU A 19 -1.04 -7.77 14.28
CA LEU A 19 -2.47 -7.85 13.99
C LEU A 19 -3.16 -6.48 13.80
N PRO A 20 -2.91 -5.46 14.63
CA PRO A 20 -3.48 -4.14 14.38
C PRO A 20 -3.11 -3.55 13.02
N SER A 21 -1.89 -3.76 12.53
CA SER A 21 -1.45 -3.30 11.21
C SER A 21 -2.14 -4.05 10.09
N ILE A 22 -2.36 -5.37 10.24
CA ILE A 22 -3.12 -6.18 9.28
C ILE A 22 -4.57 -5.69 9.22
N VAL A 23 -5.23 -5.55 10.36
CA VAL A 23 -6.62 -5.07 10.43
C VAL A 23 -6.74 -3.65 9.87
N MET A 24 -5.75 -2.79 10.11
CA MET A 24 -5.69 -1.44 9.55
C MET A 24 -5.68 -1.47 8.01
N MET A 25 -4.86 -2.32 7.40
CA MET A 25 -4.79 -2.42 5.93
C MET A 25 -6.07 -3.01 5.33
N ILE A 26 -6.64 -4.03 5.95
CA ILE A 26 -7.94 -4.59 5.55
C ILE A 26 -9.05 -3.52 5.63
N PHE A 27 -9.07 -2.73 6.71
CA PHE A 27 -10.06 -1.68 6.88
C PHE A 27 -9.91 -0.58 5.82
N ILE A 28 -8.66 -0.18 5.49
CA ILE A 28 -8.37 0.77 4.41
C ILE A 28 -8.94 0.26 3.08
N SER A 29 -8.67 -1.00 2.74
CA SER A 29 -9.20 -1.60 1.51
C SER A 29 -10.73 -1.58 1.48
N THR A 30 -11.37 -1.85 2.62
CA THR A 30 -12.83 -1.90 2.73
C THR A 30 -13.47 -0.52 2.57
N TYR A 31 -12.99 0.51 3.30
CA TYR A 31 -13.62 1.82 3.21
C TYR A 31 -13.41 2.49 1.85
N THR A 32 -12.29 2.23 1.18
CA THR A 32 -12.06 2.71 -0.20
C THR A 32 -13.09 2.14 -1.18
N MET A 33 -13.51 0.88 -1.00
CA MET A 33 -14.61 0.29 -1.78
C MET A 33 -15.95 0.98 -1.50
N VAL A 34 -16.21 1.32 -0.24
CA VAL A 34 -17.44 2.02 0.16
C VAL A 34 -17.52 3.43 -0.44
N ASP A 35 -16.42 4.18 -0.42
CA ASP A 35 -16.32 5.50 -1.08
C ASP A 35 -16.65 5.40 -2.58
N GLY A 36 -16.02 4.46 -3.28
CA GLY A 36 -16.33 4.18 -4.69
C GLY A 36 -17.80 3.82 -4.94
N TYR A 37 -18.43 3.08 -4.02
CA TYR A 37 -19.85 2.75 -4.08
C TYR A 37 -20.74 4.01 -3.99
N PHE A 38 -20.44 4.93 -3.06
CA PHE A 38 -21.20 6.18 -2.94
C PHE A 38 -21.11 7.02 -4.21
N VAL A 39 -19.90 7.21 -4.75
CA VAL A 39 -19.71 7.99 -5.97
C VAL A 39 -20.43 7.35 -7.15
N SER A 40 -20.29 6.04 -7.35
CA SER A 40 -20.90 5.32 -8.47
C SER A 40 -22.43 5.39 -8.46
N ASN A 41 -23.05 5.15 -7.30
CA ASN A 41 -24.50 4.97 -7.21
C ASN A 41 -25.29 6.26 -7.00
N TYR A 42 -24.67 7.27 -6.39
CA TYR A 42 -25.41 8.49 -5.98
C TYR A 42 -24.91 9.77 -6.63
N VAL A 43 -23.69 9.81 -7.18
CA VAL A 43 -23.20 11.00 -7.90
C VAL A 43 -23.40 10.85 -9.41
N GLY A 44 -23.19 9.64 -9.93
CA GLY A 44 -23.49 9.31 -11.32
C GLY A 44 -22.28 8.87 -12.13
N LYS A 45 -22.56 8.32 -13.32
CA LYS A 45 -21.56 7.65 -14.18
C LYS A 45 -20.43 8.59 -14.62
N THR A 46 -20.72 9.83 -15.01
CA THR A 46 -19.70 10.80 -15.45
C THR A 46 -18.71 11.11 -14.32
N ALA A 47 -19.23 11.35 -13.10
CA ALA A 47 -18.41 11.61 -11.93
C ALA A 47 -17.56 10.40 -11.55
N PHE A 48 -18.14 9.20 -11.54
CA PHE A 48 -17.41 7.97 -11.25
C PHE A 48 -16.29 7.70 -12.27
N THR A 49 -16.56 7.94 -13.55
CA THR A 49 -15.54 7.85 -14.61
C THR A 49 -14.42 8.85 -14.38
N ALA A 50 -14.75 10.09 -14.04
CA ALA A 50 -13.79 11.15 -13.77
C ALA A 50 -12.89 10.85 -12.57
N VAL A 51 -13.47 10.34 -11.47
CA VAL A 51 -12.74 9.92 -10.28
C VAL A 51 -11.75 8.80 -10.60
N ASN A 52 -12.21 7.72 -11.25
CA ASN A 52 -11.35 6.59 -11.59
C ASN A 52 -10.23 6.97 -12.57
N LEU A 53 -10.50 7.90 -13.49
CA LEU A 53 -9.52 8.34 -14.45
C LEU A 53 -8.41 9.16 -13.80
N ILE A 54 -8.74 10.09 -12.88
CA ILE A 54 -7.75 11.00 -12.29
C ILE A 54 -7.01 10.39 -11.08
N PHE A 55 -7.59 9.37 -10.42
CA PHE A 55 -7.04 8.75 -9.23
C PHE A 55 -5.59 8.25 -9.37
N PRO A 56 -5.20 7.55 -10.47
CA PRO A 56 -3.80 7.15 -10.67
C PRO A 56 -2.82 8.31 -10.70
N ALA A 57 -3.20 9.45 -11.31
CA ALA A 57 -2.36 10.65 -11.34
C ALA A 57 -2.16 11.23 -9.93
N ILE A 58 -3.22 11.28 -9.11
CA ILE A 58 -3.14 11.73 -7.72
C ILE A 58 -2.25 10.80 -6.90
N MET A 59 -2.36 9.47 -7.10
CA MET A 59 -1.53 8.49 -6.41
C MET A 59 -0.04 8.63 -6.70
N VAL A 60 0.36 9.07 -7.90
CA VAL A 60 1.77 9.37 -8.21
C VAL A 60 2.32 10.49 -7.31
N PHE A 61 1.55 11.53 -7.03
CA PHE A 61 1.97 12.56 -6.07
C PHE A 61 1.93 12.06 -4.63
N ALA A 62 0.96 11.21 -4.31
CA ALA A 62 0.72 10.68 -2.97
C ALA A 62 1.73 9.63 -2.52
N CYS A 63 2.38 8.90 -3.46
CA CYS A 63 3.29 7.79 -3.13
C CYS A 63 4.56 8.23 -2.39
N VAL A 64 4.88 9.53 -2.38
CA VAL A 64 5.94 10.10 -1.54
C VAL A 64 5.67 9.85 -0.05
N GLY A 65 4.41 9.82 0.38
CA GLY A 65 4.04 9.46 1.75
C GLY A 65 4.43 8.04 2.13
N PHE A 66 4.25 7.08 1.22
CA PHE A 66 4.68 5.70 1.43
C PHE A 66 6.22 5.59 1.48
N MET A 67 6.91 6.31 0.59
CA MET A 67 8.38 6.36 0.58
C MET A 67 8.94 6.89 1.90
N PHE A 68 8.47 8.03 2.37
CA PHE A 68 8.91 8.61 3.65
C PHE A 68 8.47 7.75 4.85
N GLY A 69 7.29 7.14 4.78
CA GLY A 69 6.78 6.24 5.81
C GLY A 69 7.65 4.99 5.98
N ALA A 70 7.85 4.22 4.94
CA ALA A 70 8.62 2.98 4.99
C ALA A 70 10.13 3.22 5.21
N GLY A 71 10.74 4.08 4.37
CA GLY A 71 12.16 4.37 4.47
C GLY A 71 12.54 5.08 5.77
N GLY A 72 11.69 6.03 6.20
CA GLY A 72 11.90 6.80 7.42
C GLY A 72 11.72 5.97 8.68
N SER A 73 10.66 5.17 8.76
CA SER A 73 10.40 4.30 9.91
C SER A 73 11.52 3.28 10.13
N ALA A 74 12.06 2.71 9.04
CA ALA A 74 13.18 1.79 9.11
C ALA A 74 14.46 2.48 9.63
N LEU A 75 14.81 3.68 9.13
CA LEU A 75 15.98 4.40 9.61
C LEU A 75 15.87 4.79 11.08
N VAL A 76 14.70 5.32 11.49
CA VAL A 76 14.45 5.73 12.88
C VAL A 76 14.45 4.52 13.82
N ALA A 77 13.80 3.41 13.45
CA ALA A 77 13.78 2.19 14.27
C ALA A 77 15.19 1.61 14.46
N LYS A 78 16.03 1.61 13.42
CA LYS A 78 17.44 1.23 13.50
C LYS A 78 18.22 2.14 14.47
N THR A 79 18.06 3.46 14.35
CA THR A 79 18.74 4.45 15.22
C THR A 79 18.30 4.27 16.68
N MET A 80 17.03 3.92 16.92
CA MET A 80 16.56 3.55 18.27
C MET A 80 17.25 2.27 18.78
N GLY A 81 17.38 1.26 17.91
CA GLY A 81 18.10 0.02 18.23
C GLY A 81 19.57 0.26 18.60
N GLU A 82 20.23 1.22 17.97
CA GLU A 82 21.59 1.67 18.30
C GLU A 82 21.67 2.42 19.65
N GLY A 83 20.56 2.61 20.35
CA GLY A 83 20.49 3.32 21.63
C GLY A 83 20.48 4.85 21.50
N GLN A 84 20.41 5.41 20.28
CA GLN A 84 20.50 6.84 20.00
C GLN A 84 19.10 7.49 19.95
N THR A 85 18.33 7.42 21.05
CA THR A 85 16.93 7.87 21.10
C THR A 85 16.76 9.35 20.76
N GLU A 86 17.65 10.23 21.19
CA GLU A 86 17.57 11.67 20.85
C GLU A 86 17.73 11.89 19.34
N LYS A 87 18.71 11.23 18.73
CA LYS A 87 18.91 11.29 17.29
C LYS A 87 17.72 10.73 16.53
N ALA A 88 17.15 9.62 17.00
CA ALA A 88 15.94 9.04 16.43
C ALA A 88 14.76 10.02 16.43
N ASN A 89 14.54 10.76 17.53
CA ASN A 89 13.50 11.80 17.62
C ASN A 89 13.77 13.00 16.68
N ARG A 90 15.04 13.44 16.55
CA ARG A 90 15.41 14.50 15.59
C ARG A 90 15.18 14.05 14.14
N LEU A 91 15.57 12.82 13.80
CA LEU A 91 15.32 12.22 12.48
C LEU A 91 13.83 12.09 12.19
N PHE A 92 13.05 11.59 13.17
CA PHE A 92 11.59 11.52 13.04
C PHE A 92 10.99 12.89 12.73
N SER A 93 11.38 13.93 13.48
CA SER A 93 10.92 15.30 13.27
C SER A 93 11.33 15.86 11.91
N LEU A 94 12.55 15.59 11.46
CA LEU A 94 13.04 15.98 10.15
C LEU A 94 12.23 15.31 9.02
N ILE A 95 11.94 14.00 9.16
CA ILE A 95 11.16 13.24 8.19
C ILE A 95 9.74 13.77 8.09
N VAL A 96 9.08 14.03 9.23
CA VAL A 96 7.71 14.60 9.26
C VAL A 96 7.69 15.98 8.60
N LEU A 97 8.65 16.86 8.91
CA LEU A 97 8.74 18.19 8.31
C LEU A 97 9.01 18.11 6.79
N SER A 98 9.93 17.22 6.37
CA SER A 98 10.26 17.03 4.96
C SER A 98 9.10 16.44 4.17
N ALA A 99 8.35 15.50 4.77
CA ALA A 99 7.14 14.92 4.18
C ALA A 99 6.04 15.97 4.02
N LEU A 100 5.84 16.82 5.01
CA LEU A 100 4.90 17.94 4.93
C LEU A 100 5.30 18.95 3.84
N ALA A 101 6.57 19.37 3.82
CA ALA A 101 7.07 20.29 2.81
C ALA A 101 6.99 19.69 1.39
N GLY A 102 7.38 18.43 1.24
CA GLY A 102 7.25 17.69 -0.01
C GLY A 102 5.78 17.55 -0.46
N GLY A 103 4.88 17.24 0.47
CA GLY A 103 3.44 17.18 0.23
C GLY A 103 2.86 18.53 -0.22
N LEU A 104 3.27 19.63 0.41
CA LEU A 104 2.86 20.99 0.00
C LEU A 104 3.38 21.34 -1.39
N PHE A 105 4.65 21.06 -1.67
CA PHE A 105 5.24 21.28 -2.98
C PHE A 105 4.54 20.48 -4.08
N LEU A 106 4.33 19.18 -3.84
CA LEU A 106 3.65 18.30 -4.79
C LEU A 106 2.17 18.63 -4.95
N SER A 107 1.51 19.12 -3.90
CA SER A 107 0.14 19.63 -3.96
C SER A 107 0.06 20.85 -4.91
N ALA A 108 0.94 21.83 -4.75
CA ALA A 108 0.99 23.00 -5.62
C ALA A 108 1.32 22.62 -7.08
N LEU A 109 2.33 21.77 -7.28
CA LEU A 109 2.71 21.28 -8.60
C LEU A 109 1.58 20.49 -9.25
N GLY A 110 0.96 19.56 -8.53
CA GLY A 110 -0.16 18.76 -9.00
C GLY A 110 -1.37 19.61 -9.35
N TYR A 111 -1.70 20.63 -8.54
CA TYR A 111 -2.80 21.55 -8.80
C TYR A 111 -2.67 22.26 -10.16
N LEU A 112 -1.44 22.59 -10.55
CA LEU A 112 -1.14 23.17 -11.86
C LEU A 112 -1.17 22.14 -12.99
N LEU A 113 -0.67 20.91 -12.73
CA LEU A 113 -0.52 19.87 -13.74
C LEU A 113 -1.79 19.05 -13.99
N ILE A 114 -2.75 19.02 -13.05
CA ILE A 114 -3.93 18.15 -13.14
C ILE A 114 -4.75 18.32 -14.41
N PRO A 115 -4.98 19.55 -14.97
CA PRO A 115 -5.71 19.71 -16.22
C PRO A 115 -5.00 19.05 -17.40
N PHE A 116 -3.68 19.17 -17.46
CA PHE A 116 -2.85 18.54 -18.48
C PHE A 116 -2.87 17.01 -18.35
N LEU A 117 -2.69 16.49 -17.14
CA LEU A 117 -2.70 15.05 -16.86
C LEU A 117 -4.06 14.44 -17.19
N ALA A 118 -5.18 15.06 -16.78
CA ALA A 118 -6.51 14.57 -17.09
C ALA A 118 -6.75 14.51 -18.61
N SER A 119 -6.34 15.56 -19.35
CA SER A 119 -6.42 15.57 -20.80
C SER A 119 -5.55 14.50 -21.46
N ALA A 120 -4.30 14.33 -20.98
CA ALA A 120 -3.37 13.29 -21.48
C ALA A 120 -3.88 11.88 -21.23
N MET A 121 -4.66 11.67 -20.15
CA MET A 121 -5.32 10.40 -19.84
C MET A 121 -6.62 10.16 -20.64
N GLY A 122 -6.97 11.06 -21.57
CA GLY A 122 -8.12 10.92 -22.46
C GLY A 122 -9.42 11.54 -21.97
N ALA A 123 -9.39 12.31 -20.86
CA ALA A 123 -10.58 13.03 -20.42
C ALA A 123 -10.94 14.14 -21.41
N SER A 124 -12.24 14.28 -21.71
CA SER A 124 -12.78 15.33 -22.57
C SER A 124 -14.14 15.80 -22.08
N GLY A 125 -14.57 16.97 -22.51
CA GLY A 125 -15.89 17.53 -22.18
C GLY A 125 -16.16 17.58 -20.68
N GLU A 126 -17.31 17.07 -20.26
CA GLU A 126 -17.74 17.07 -18.86
C GLU A 126 -16.85 16.19 -17.96
N VAL A 127 -16.34 15.05 -18.47
CA VAL A 127 -15.42 14.18 -17.73
C VAL A 127 -14.13 14.93 -17.38
N LEU A 128 -13.60 15.76 -18.31
CA LEU A 128 -12.41 16.57 -18.04
C LEU A 128 -12.69 17.58 -16.93
N ALA A 129 -13.81 18.30 -17.00
CA ALA A 129 -14.18 19.28 -15.99
C ALA A 129 -14.32 18.63 -14.59
N CYS A 130 -15.01 17.49 -14.51
CA CYS A 130 -15.15 16.73 -13.28
C CYS A 130 -13.80 16.20 -12.76
N SER A 131 -12.93 15.66 -13.62
CA SER A 131 -11.61 15.16 -13.25
C SER A 131 -10.71 16.25 -12.69
N VAL A 132 -10.69 17.43 -13.34
CA VAL A 132 -9.91 18.59 -12.88
C VAL A 132 -10.45 19.11 -11.55
N PHE A 133 -11.76 19.23 -11.42
CA PHE A 133 -12.39 19.70 -10.20
C PHE A 133 -12.09 18.76 -9.01
N TYR A 134 -12.34 17.46 -9.17
CA TYR A 134 -12.10 16.45 -8.13
C TYR A 134 -10.61 16.33 -7.80
N GLY A 135 -9.76 16.27 -8.83
CA GLY A 135 -8.31 16.18 -8.64
C GLY A 135 -7.75 17.39 -7.88
N ARG A 136 -8.17 18.61 -8.22
CA ARG A 136 -7.77 19.82 -7.47
C ARG A 136 -8.28 19.80 -6.04
N THR A 137 -9.49 19.32 -5.80
CA THR A 137 -10.05 19.18 -4.43
C THR A 137 -9.20 18.24 -3.59
N LEU A 138 -8.85 17.06 -4.09
CA LEU A 138 -8.01 16.10 -3.35
C LEU A 138 -6.57 16.60 -3.15
N LEU A 139 -6.01 17.33 -4.11
CA LEU A 139 -4.66 17.87 -3.97
C LEU A 139 -4.53 18.88 -2.83
N LEU A 140 -5.64 19.54 -2.41
CA LEU A 140 -5.62 20.41 -1.22
C LEU A 140 -5.32 19.63 0.07
N SER A 141 -5.70 18.38 0.15
CA SER A 141 -5.40 17.53 1.32
C SER A 141 -4.15 16.67 1.15
N LEU A 142 -3.51 16.67 -0.01
CA LEU A 142 -2.32 15.86 -0.26
C LEU A 142 -1.24 15.95 0.83
N PRO A 143 -0.90 17.13 1.40
CA PRO A 143 0.07 17.19 2.50
C PRO A 143 -0.35 16.39 3.73
N MET A 144 -1.66 16.39 4.04
CA MET A 144 -2.21 15.64 5.16
C MET A 144 -2.30 14.14 4.85
N PHE A 145 -2.63 13.77 3.62
CA PHE A 145 -2.55 12.39 3.16
C PHE A 145 -1.12 11.83 3.28
N VAL A 146 -0.12 12.58 2.82
CA VAL A 146 1.29 12.20 2.94
C VAL A 146 1.66 12.00 4.42
N LEU A 147 1.29 12.92 5.30
CA LEU A 147 1.51 12.78 6.75
C LEU A 147 0.77 11.57 7.33
N GLN A 148 -0.46 11.32 6.92
CA GLN A 148 -1.23 10.15 7.36
C GLN A 148 -0.48 8.85 7.03
N ARG A 149 0.07 8.71 5.82
CA ARG A 149 0.87 7.54 5.41
C ARG A 149 2.15 7.41 6.21
N VAL A 150 2.85 8.51 6.42
CA VAL A 150 4.04 8.55 7.28
C VAL A 150 3.70 8.10 8.70
N PHE A 151 2.67 8.65 9.30
CA PHE A 151 2.29 8.31 10.68
C PHE A 151 1.76 6.89 10.83
N GLN A 152 1.14 6.29 9.82
CA GLN A 152 0.76 4.88 9.85
C GLN A 152 1.98 3.97 10.12
N SER A 153 3.11 4.22 9.45
CA SER A 153 4.36 3.49 9.68
C SER A 153 4.99 3.86 11.03
N PHE A 154 5.00 5.14 11.39
CA PHE A 154 5.62 5.60 12.63
C PHE A 154 4.85 5.23 13.91
N MET A 155 3.53 5.03 13.85
CA MET A 155 2.77 4.49 14.98
C MET A 155 3.23 3.08 15.35
N VAL A 156 3.58 2.26 14.36
CA VAL A 156 4.13 0.92 14.59
C VAL A 156 5.54 1.03 15.19
N THR A 157 6.40 1.88 14.61
CA THR A 157 7.76 2.15 15.10
C THR A 157 7.75 2.69 16.53
N ALA A 158 6.79 3.52 16.87
CA ALA A 158 6.59 4.07 18.22
C ALA A 158 6.02 3.05 19.23
N GLY A 159 5.84 1.78 18.85
CA GLY A 159 5.28 0.73 19.69
C GLY A 159 3.78 0.88 19.96
N LYS A 160 3.06 1.64 19.11
CA LYS A 160 1.63 1.94 19.27
C LYS A 160 0.78 1.51 18.04
N PRO A 161 0.92 0.28 17.51
CA PRO A 161 0.18 -0.13 16.32
C PRO A 161 -1.36 -0.08 16.53
N SER A 162 -1.82 -0.42 17.73
CA SER A 162 -3.26 -0.34 18.05
C SER A 162 -3.79 1.10 18.00
N LEU A 163 -2.99 2.10 18.41
CA LEU A 163 -3.40 3.50 18.31
C LEU A 163 -3.48 3.93 16.84
N GLY A 164 -2.52 3.52 16.02
CA GLY A 164 -2.57 3.73 14.56
C GLY A 164 -3.83 3.14 13.94
N LEU A 165 -4.20 1.91 14.33
CA LEU A 165 -5.46 1.27 13.91
C LEU A 165 -6.68 2.10 14.30
N HIS A 166 -6.79 2.53 15.56
CA HIS A 166 -7.94 3.33 16.01
C HIS A 166 -8.06 4.67 15.27
N MET A 167 -6.94 5.35 15.03
CA MET A 167 -6.92 6.59 14.24
C MET A 167 -7.36 6.35 12.79
N THR A 168 -6.93 5.26 12.17
CA THR A 168 -7.34 4.90 10.81
C THR A 168 -8.82 4.52 10.75
N ILE A 169 -9.32 3.76 11.72
CA ILE A 169 -10.75 3.42 11.79
C ILE A 169 -11.59 4.70 11.97
N LEU A 170 -11.20 5.59 12.87
CA LEU A 170 -11.91 6.85 13.09
C LEU A 170 -11.97 7.69 11.81
N SER A 171 -10.83 7.84 11.13
CA SER A 171 -10.73 8.56 9.86
C SER A 171 -11.61 7.94 8.77
N GLY A 172 -11.58 6.61 8.61
CA GLY A 172 -12.40 5.91 7.61
C GLY A 172 -13.89 5.92 7.92
N LEU A 173 -14.29 5.77 9.19
CA LEU A 173 -15.70 5.92 9.60
C LEU A 173 -16.19 7.35 9.39
N MET A 174 -15.32 8.34 9.64
CA MET A 174 -15.63 9.75 9.37
C MET A 174 -15.83 9.97 7.86
N ASN A 175 -15.01 9.37 7.00
CA ASN A 175 -15.18 9.43 5.54
C ASN A 175 -16.54 8.86 5.13
N ILE A 176 -16.87 7.63 5.54
CA ILE A 176 -18.17 7.00 5.21
C ILE A 176 -19.36 7.85 5.71
N GLY A 177 -19.26 8.38 6.93
CA GLY A 177 -20.31 9.24 7.51
C GLY A 177 -20.47 10.57 6.77
N LEU A 178 -19.35 11.19 6.36
CA LEU A 178 -19.37 12.43 5.60
C LEU A 178 -19.83 12.21 4.15
N ASP A 179 -19.50 11.09 3.52
CA ASP A 179 -20.03 10.72 2.21
C ASP A 179 -21.55 10.59 2.27
N ALA A 180 -22.07 9.87 3.27
CA ALA A 180 -23.52 9.76 3.46
C ALA A 180 -24.16 11.15 3.70
N LEU A 181 -23.56 12.00 4.52
CA LEU A 181 -24.07 13.35 4.81
C LEU A 181 -24.03 14.26 3.58
N PHE A 182 -22.88 14.35 2.90
CA PHE A 182 -22.69 15.32 1.81
C PHE A 182 -23.32 14.85 0.49
N ILE A 183 -23.29 13.55 0.21
CA ILE A 183 -23.82 13.01 -1.05
C ILE A 183 -25.32 12.73 -0.93
N LEU A 184 -25.79 12.04 0.14
CA LEU A 184 -27.20 11.63 0.24
C LEU A 184 -28.09 12.74 0.80
N ILE A 185 -27.66 13.43 1.87
CA ILE A 185 -28.49 14.41 2.58
C ILE A 185 -28.36 15.78 1.92
N PHE A 186 -27.13 16.29 1.77
CA PHE A 186 -26.91 17.63 1.20
C PHE A 186 -26.93 17.65 -0.34
N LYS A 187 -26.78 16.49 -0.99
CA LYS A 187 -26.79 16.31 -2.45
C LYS A 187 -25.73 17.17 -3.17
N TRP A 188 -24.56 17.31 -2.53
CA TRP A 188 -23.44 18.07 -3.11
C TRP A 188 -22.69 17.32 -4.21
N GLY A 189 -23.10 16.09 -4.54
CA GLY A 189 -22.54 15.31 -5.64
C GLY A 189 -21.03 15.12 -5.51
N LEU A 190 -20.28 15.37 -6.59
CA LEU A 190 -18.83 15.19 -6.64
C LEU A 190 -18.07 16.08 -5.64
N LEU A 191 -18.56 17.29 -5.37
CA LEU A 191 -17.99 18.17 -4.33
C LEU A 191 -18.08 17.51 -2.96
N GLY A 192 -19.23 16.88 -2.66
CA GLY A 192 -19.46 16.17 -1.39
C GLY A 192 -18.47 15.03 -1.19
N ALA A 193 -18.28 14.19 -2.20
CA ALA A 193 -17.30 13.09 -2.16
C ALA A 193 -15.86 13.63 -1.95
N GLY A 194 -15.46 14.65 -2.71
CA GLY A 194 -14.14 15.26 -2.56
C GLY A 194 -13.90 15.84 -1.17
N LEU A 195 -14.89 16.58 -0.62
CA LEU A 195 -14.77 17.17 0.71
C LEU A 195 -14.77 16.14 1.83
N ALA A 196 -15.54 15.07 1.72
CA ALA A 196 -15.51 13.96 2.68
C ALA A 196 -14.12 13.34 2.77
N THR A 197 -13.50 13.06 1.62
CA THR A 197 -12.13 12.54 1.54
C THR A 197 -11.11 13.53 2.11
N VAL A 198 -11.19 14.81 1.72
CA VAL A 198 -10.32 15.88 2.25
C VAL A 198 -10.37 15.95 3.77
N LEU A 199 -11.55 16.02 4.37
CA LEU A 199 -11.71 16.10 5.83
C LEU A 199 -11.20 14.85 6.53
N CYS A 200 -11.40 13.68 5.93
CA CYS A 200 -10.88 12.42 6.42
C CYS A 200 -9.33 12.41 6.43
N GLU A 201 -8.70 12.87 5.36
CA GLU A 201 -7.24 12.96 5.26
C GLU A 201 -6.65 13.98 6.24
N TYR A 202 -7.33 15.12 6.43
CA TYR A 202 -6.95 16.08 7.48
C TYR A 202 -7.04 15.46 8.88
N ALA A 203 -8.10 14.73 9.18
CA ALA A 203 -8.21 14.03 10.46
C ALA A 203 -7.09 12.98 10.62
N GLY A 204 -6.86 12.15 9.57
CA GLY A 204 -5.84 11.12 9.56
C GLY A 204 -4.41 11.65 9.68
N GLY A 205 -4.12 12.85 9.20
CA GLY A 205 -2.82 13.51 9.33
C GLY A 205 -2.67 14.29 10.64
N LEU A 206 -3.68 15.07 11.03
CA LEU A 206 -3.61 15.95 12.20
C LEU A 206 -3.68 15.21 13.54
N PHE A 207 -4.51 14.17 13.68
CA PHE A 207 -4.60 13.45 14.94
C PHE A 207 -3.26 12.84 15.39
N PRO A 208 -2.53 12.09 14.54
CA PRO A 208 -1.19 11.63 14.89
C PRO A 208 -0.20 12.77 15.12
N LEU A 209 -0.26 13.84 14.31
CA LEU A 209 0.60 15.00 14.47
C LEU A 209 0.44 15.63 15.86
N ILE A 210 -0.79 15.86 16.30
CA ILE A 210 -1.08 16.40 17.64
C ILE A 210 -0.62 15.43 18.73
N TYR A 211 -0.78 14.11 18.52
CA TYR A 211 -0.33 13.10 19.47
C TYR A 211 1.18 13.17 19.70
N PHE A 212 1.97 13.27 18.62
CA PHE A 212 3.44 13.32 18.73
C PHE A 212 3.99 14.68 19.12
N LEU A 213 3.24 15.78 18.91
CA LEU A 213 3.60 17.12 19.40
C LEU A 213 3.42 17.25 20.92
N LYS A 214 2.45 16.56 21.50
CA LYS A 214 2.25 16.55 22.94
C LYS A 214 3.14 15.51 23.60
N ARG A 215 3.42 15.69 24.91
CA ARG A 215 4.03 14.65 25.72
C ARG A 215 3.17 13.39 25.65
N ASN A 216 3.73 12.32 25.18
CA ASN A 216 3.03 11.06 24.93
C ASN A 216 3.75 9.89 25.61
N THR A 217 3.13 8.71 25.59
CA THR A 217 3.64 7.48 26.21
C THR A 217 4.33 6.56 25.23
N SER A 218 4.68 7.05 24.03
CA SER A 218 5.40 6.28 23.03
C SER A 218 6.90 6.52 23.11
N SER A 219 7.69 5.73 22.37
CA SER A 219 9.13 5.86 22.28
C SER A 219 9.58 7.03 21.39
N LEU A 220 8.66 7.65 20.63
CA LEU A 220 8.95 8.75 19.71
C LEU A 220 8.21 10.02 20.12
N GLN A 221 8.87 11.17 19.93
CA GLN A 221 8.32 12.51 20.15
C GLN A 221 8.83 13.45 19.06
N LEU A 222 8.00 14.42 18.66
CA LEU A 222 8.42 15.50 17.80
C LEU A 222 9.22 16.51 18.62
N VAL A 223 10.48 16.73 18.21
CA VAL A 223 11.41 17.67 18.80
C VAL A 223 11.91 18.65 17.73
N LYS A 224 12.71 19.64 18.11
CA LYS A 224 13.31 20.52 17.11
C LYS A 224 14.14 19.69 16.11
N PRO A 225 13.79 19.73 14.80
CA PRO A 225 14.51 18.97 13.79
C PRO A 225 15.92 19.55 13.61
N GLU A 226 16.86 18.67 13.30
CA GLU A 226 18.20 19.04 12.87
C GLU A 226 18.36 18.61 11.41
N TRP A 227 18.95 19.49 10.58
CA TRP A 227 19.08 19.18 9.16
C TRP A 227 20.17 18.11 8.94
N ASP A 228 19.77 17.00 8.35
CA ASP A 228 20.64 15.88 7.98
C ASP A 228 20.27 15.42 6.55
N GLY A 229 20.94 16.03 5.56
CA GLY A 229 20.74 15.73 4.15
C GLY A 229 21.06 14.27 3.79
N PRO A 230 22.20 13.70 4.23
CA PRO A 230 22.51 12.28 4.06
C PRO A 230 21.44 11.34 4.63
N ALA A 231 20.88 11.63 5.79
CA ALA A 231 19.80 10.84 6.36
C ALA A 231 18.52 10.91 5.50
N LEU A 232 18.13 12.09 5.02
CA LEU A 232 16.99 12.24 4.10
C LEU A 232 17.20 11.49 2.79
N TRP A 233 18.42 11.56 2.22
CA TRP A 233 18.75 10.76 1.04
C TRP A 233 18.61 9.26 1.32
N LYS A 234 19.06 8.80 2.49
CA LYS A 234 18.91 7.41 2.92
C LYS A 234 17.44 7.01 3.07
N VAL A 235 16.62 7.90 3.61
CA VAL A 235 15.15 7.68 3.70
C VAL A 235 14.54 7.50 2.31
N CYS A 236 14.86 8.39 1.36
CA CYS A 236 14.34 8.32 0.00
C CYS A 236 14.79 7.05 -0.72
N THR A 237 16.10 6.72 -0.66
CA THR A 237 16.61 5.49 -1.30
C THR A 237 16.08 4.23 -0.66
N ASN A 238 15.88 4.23 0.66
CA ASN A 238 15.36 3.07 1.38
C ASN A 238 13.86 2.86 1.16
N GLY A 239 13.11 3.95 0.99
CA GLY A 239 11.66 3.90 0.72
C GLY A 239 11.30 3.89 -0.78
N SER A 240 12.30 3.94 -1.68
CA SER A 240 12.05 3.96 -3.13
C SER A 240 11.33 2.70 -3.65
N SER A 241 11.45 1.57 -2.97
CA SER A 241 10.71 0.35 -3.26
C SER A 241 9.19 0.56 -3.20
N GLU A 242 8.69 1.28 -2.19
CA GLU A 242 7.28 1.60 -2.05
C GLU A 242 6.80 2.56 -3.14
N LEU A 243 7.60 3.57 -3.44
CA LEU A 243 7.32 4.51 -4.53
C LEU A 243 7.24 3.78 -5.88
N LEU A 244 8.22 2.93 -6.19
CA LEU A 244 8.26 2.14 -7.41
C LEU A 244 7.05 1.20 -7.51
N THR A 245 6.69 0.50 -6.44
CA THR A 245 5.55 -0.41 -6.41
C THR A 245 4.25 0.33 -6.73
N ASN A 246 3.99 1.45 -6.05
CA ASN A 246 2.73 2.20 -6.23
C ASN A 246 2.60 2.82 -7.62
N ILE A 247 3.67 3.40 -8.17
CA ILE A 247 3.66 3.94 -9.54
C ILE A 247 3.44 2.81 -10.55
N SER A 248 4.11 1.67 -10.36
CA SER A 248 4.07 0.53 -11.27
C SER A 248 2.68 -0.08 -11.41
N MET A 249 1.92 -0.12 -10.32
CA MET A 249 0.57 -0.70 -10.33
C MET A 249 -0.33 -0.07 -11.40
N SER A 250 -0.27 1.25 -11.58
CA SER A 250 -1.08 1.95 -12.59
C SER A 250 -0.70 1.56 -14.02
N PHE A 251 0.59 1.53 -14.33
CA PHE A 251 1.07 1.18 -15.68
C PHE A 251 0.80 -0.28 -16.02
N VAL A 252 1.04 -1.17 -15.09
CA VAL A 252 0.82 -2.61 -15.29
C VAL A 252 -0.67 -2.91 -15.46
N SER A 253 -1.54 -2.28 -14.66
CA SER A 253 -2.99 -2.42 -14.80
C SER A 253 -3.49 -1.97 -16.19
N MET A 254 -2.94 -0.86 -16.73
CA MET A 254 -3.27 -0.44 -18.11
C MET A 254 -2.87 -1.50 -19.15
N LEU A 255 -1.71 -2.12 -18.98
CA LEU A 255 -1.24 -3.15 -19.90
C LEU A 255 -2.12 -4.40 -19.84
N TYR A 256 -2.52 -4.83 -18.64
CA TYR A 256 -3.48 -5.93 -18.47
C TYR A 256 -4.82 -5.64 -19.16
N ASN A 257 -5.37 -4.45 -18.94
CA ASN A 257 -6.62 -4.03 -19.58
C ASN A 257 -6.50 -4.00 -21.10
N TYR A 258 -5.38 -3.51 -21.65
CA TYR A 258 -5.13 -3.50 -23.09
C TYR A 258 -5.09 -4.93 -23.68
N GLN A 259 -4.38 -5.83 -23.04
CA GLN A 259 -4.30 -7.23 -23.48
C GLN A 259 -5.65 -7.94 -23.37
N LEU A 260 -6.37 -7.71 -22.27
CA LEU A 260 -7.68 -8.33 -22.05
C LEU A 260 -8.73 -7.84 -23.04
N ILE A 261 -8.78 -6.54 -23.35
CA ILE A 261 -9.74 -6.01 -24.32
C ILE A 261 -9.46 -6.56 -25.72
N THR A 262 -8.19 -6.80 -26.04
CA THR A 262 -7.78 -7.33 -27.35
C THR A 262 -8.10 -8.81 -27.51
N ILE A 263 -7.96 -9.62 -26.44
CA ILE A 263 -8.06 -11.09 -26.51
C ILE A 263 -9.43 -11.59 -26.04
N ALA A 264 -10.01 -10.99 -25.00
CA ALA A 264 -11.25 -11.45 -24.37
C ALA A 264 -12.38 -10.38 -24.37
N GLY A 265 -12.16 -9.24 -25.04
CA GLY A 265 -13.16 -8.17 -25.12
C GLY A 265 -13.45 -7.50 -23.79
N THR A 266 -14.62 -6.86 -23.70
CA THR A 266 -15.09 -6.14 -22.51
C THR A 266 -15.28 -7.05 -21.29
N ASP A 267 -15.66 -8.31 -21.50
CA ASP A 267 -15.89 -9.27 -20.44
C ASP A 267 -14.58 -9.66 -19.75
N GLY A 268 -13.46 -9.74 -20.50
CA GLY A 268 -12.15 -9.96 -19.92
C GLY A 268 -11.72 -8.84 -18.98
N VAL A 269 -11.96 -7.60 -19.38
CA VAL A 269 -11.66 -6.42 -18.53
C VAL A 269 -12.54 -6.38 -17.29
N ALA A 270 -13.83 -6.68 -17.43
CA ALA A 270 -14.78 -6.76 -16.31
C ALA A 270 -14.39 -7.84 -15.31
N ALA A 271 -14.05 -9.05 -15.80
CA ALA A 271 -13.56 -10.15 -14.97
C ALA A 271 -12.29 -9.77 -14.20
N PHE A 272 -11.33 -9.10 -14.86
CA PHE A 272 -10.11 -8.64 -14.22
C PHE A 272 -10.37 -7.60 -13.13
N GLY A 273 -11.31 -6.69 -13.36
CA GLY A 273 -11.74 -5.73 -12.35
C GLY A 273 -12.22 -6.42 -11.07
N VAL A 274 -13.09 -7.42 -11.19
CA VAL A 274 -13.58 -8.22 -10.03
C VAL A 274 -12.41 -8.91 -9.32
N ILE A 275 -11.52 -9.56 -10.09
CA ILE A 275 -10.34 -10.24 -9.54
C ILE A 275 -9.46 -9.26 -8.76
N MET A 276 -9.21 -8.06 -9.29
CA MET A 276 -8.38 -7.06 -8.66
C MET A 276 -8.96 -6.52 -7.35
N TYR A 277 -10.28 -6.32 -7.25
CA TYR A 277 -10.91 -5.91 -6.00
C TYR A 277 -10.70 -6.94 -4.88
N VAL A 278 -10.88 -8.22 -5.19
CA VAL A 278 -10.67 -9.29 -4.22
C VAL A 278 -9.19 -9.48 -3.89
N ALA A 279 -8.33 -9.39 -4.91
CA ALA A 279 -6.88 -9.47 -4.74
C ALA A 279 -6.35 -8.41 -3.78
N PHE A 280 -6.81 -7.15 -3.92
CA PHE A 280 -6.39 -6.05 -3.06
C PHE A 280 -6.72 -6.29 -1.58
N PHE A 281 -7.89 -6.89 -1.30
CA PHE A 281 -8.28 -7.28 0.05
C PHE A 281 -7.34 -8.36 0.64
N PHE A 282 -6.95 -9.35 -0.14
CA PHE A 282 -6.03 -10.40 0.30
C PHE A 282 -4.60 -9.91 0.46
N GLU A 283 -4.15 -9.05 -0.44
CA GLU A 283 -2.82 -8.43 -0.37
C GLU A 283 -2.67 -7.50 0.84
N ALA A 284 -3.74 -6.87 1.30
CA ALA A 284 -3.76 -6.04 2.50
C ALA A 284 -3.22 -6.78 3.74
N ILE A 285 -3.41 -8.12 3.81
CA ILE A 285 -2.87 -8.97 4.89
C ILE A 285 -1.34 -8.97 4.86
N TYR A 286 -0.74 -9.13 3.69
CA TYR A 286 0.72 -9.13 3.53
C TYR A 286 1.33 -7.76 3.74
N ILE A 287 0.68 -6.71 3.23
CA ILE A 287 1.10 -5.32 3.45
C ILE A 287 1.10 -5.01 4.96
N GLY A 288 0.00 -5.33 5.64
CA GLY A 288 -0.14 -5.10 7.08
C GLY A 288 0.87 -5.91 7.91
N TYR A 289 1.13 -7.16 7.52
CA TYR A 289 2.15 -7.99 8.16
C TYR A 289 3.55 -7.41 7.98
N SER A 290 3.92 -7.06 6.76
CA SER A 290 5.22 -6.47 6.42
C SER A 290 5.44 -5.14 7.14
N MET A 291 4.44 -4.26 7.12
CA MET A 291 4.46 -2.98 7.84
C MET A 291 4.59 -3.16 9.36
N GLY A 292 3.91 -4.17 9.91
CA GLY A 292 3.95 -4.47 11.35
C GLY A 292 5.29 -5.03 11.81
N THR A 293 5.97 -5.82 10.97
CA THR A 293 7.24 -6.47 11.32
C THR A 293 8.46 -5.61 11.02
N ALA A 294 8.39 -4.70 10.04
CA ALA A 294 9.54 -3.89 9.61
C ALA A 294 10.23 -3.13 10.75
N PRO A 295 9.55 -2.41 11.66
CA PRO A 295 10.23 -1.73 12.77
C PRO A 295 10.91 -2.69 13.75
N ILE A 296 10.36 -3.91 13.96
CA ILE A 296 10.97 -4.91 14.83
C ILE A 296 12.29 -5.40 14.22
N VAL A 297 12.29 -5.68 12.91
CA VAL A 297 13.50 -6.08 12.17
C VAL A 297 14.55 -4.96 12.22
N SER A 298 14.15 -3.71 11.90
CA SER A 298 15.07 -2.56 11.90
C SER A 298 15.68 -2.31 13.28
N TYR A 299 14.87 -2.37 14.33
CA TYR A 299 15.33 -2.17 15.70
C TYR A 299 16.38 -3.24 16.11
N ASN A 300 16.07 -4.53 15.90
CA ASN A 300 16.98 -5.61 16.28
C ASN A 300 18.26 -5.60 15.45
N TYR A 301 18.18 -5.21 14.17
CA TYR A 301 19.35 -4.97 13.32
C TYR A 301 20.23 -3.85 13.88
N GLY A 302 19.64 -2.70 14.24
CA GLY A 302 20.36 -1.59 14.87
C GLY A 302 20.97 -1.96 16.23
N ALA A 303 20.26 -2.75 17.02
CA ALA A 303 20.73 -3.23 18.32
C ALA A 303 21.75 -4.38 18.24
N ARG A 304 22.10 -4.87 17.04
CA ARG A 304 22.97 -6.03 16.79
C ARG A 304 22.53 -7.29 17.54
N ARG A 305 21.21 -7.52 17.57
CA ARG A 305 20.58 -8.69 18.22
C ARG A 305 20.31 -9.75 17.18
N ASP A 306 21.36 -10.39 16.68
CA ASP A 306 21.31 -11.32 15.56
C ASP A 306 20.41 -12.53 15.86
N ASP A 307 20.45 -13.06 17.08
CA ASP A 307 19.57 -14.18 17.50
C ASP A 307 18.07 -13.84 17.32
N GLU A 308 17.69 -12.62 17.71
CA GLU A 308 16.29 -12.18 17.60
C GLU A 308 15.94 -11.88 16.15
N LEU A 309 16.86 -11.31 15.38
CA LEU A 309 16.69 -11.06 13.95
C LEU A 309 16.44 -12.38 13.19
N GLN A 310 17.24 -13.41 13.45
CA GLN A 310 17.07 -14.76 12.89
C GLN A 310 15.72 -15.36 13.31
N SER A 311 15.38 -15.24 14.59
CA SER A 311 14.13 -15.75 15.15
C SER A 311 12.91 -15.13 14.46
N ILE A 312 12.91 -13.78 14.27
CA ILE A 312 11.82 -13.03 13.60
C ILE A 312 11.75 -13.42 12.13
N PHE A 313 12.89 -13.52 11.45
CA PHE A 313 12.93 -13.90 10.03
C PHE A 313 12.30 -15.27 9.81
N ARG A 314 12.73 -16.31 10.55
CA ARG A 314 12.19 -17.67 10.46
C ARG A 314 10.69 -17.73 10.78
N LYS A 315 10.25 -17.03 11.85
CA LYS A 315 8.84 -16.94 12.23
C LYS A 315 8.02 -16.28 11.15
N SER A 316 8.54 -15.20 10.55
CA SER A 316 7.84 -14.49 9.46
C SER A 316 7.69 -15.36 8.23
N LEU A 317 8.73 -16.09 7.82
CA LEU A 317 8.63 -17.02 6.70
C LEU A 317 7.57 -18.11 6.96
N THR A 318 7.50 -18.65 8.17
CA THR A 318 6.48 -19.64 8.54
C THR A 318 5.07 -19.06 8.50
N VAL A 319 4.88 -17.86 9.04
CA VAL A 319 3.56 -17.17 9.02
C VAL A 319 3.13 -16.85 7.60
N ILE A 320 4.05 -16.35 6.77
CA ILE A 320 3.76 -16.01 5.36
C ILE A 320 3.45 -17.26 4.55
N ALA A 321 4.18 -18.37 4.75
CA ALA A 321 3.88 -19.63 4.09
C ALA A 321 2.49 -20.15 4.47
N GLY A 322 2.16 -20.14 5.77
CA GLY A 322 0.83 -20.54 6.26
C GLY A 322 -0.29 -19.64 5.73
N ALA A 323 -0.09 -18.32 5.76
CA ALA A 323 -1.03 -17.35 5.20
C ALA A 323 -1.18 -17.53 3.68
N GLY A 324 -0.07 -17.74 2.95
CA GLY A 324 -0.08 -17.97 1.52
C GLY A 324 -0.89 -19.20 1.12
N LEU A 325 -0.67 -20.32 1.82
CA LEU A 325 -1.43 -21.53 1.60
C LEU A 325 -2.92 -21.33 1.91
N PHE A 326 -3.22 -20.70 3.04
CA PHE A 326 -4.61 -20.40 3.44
C PHE A 326 -5.31 -19.50 2.43
N LEU A 327 -4.69 -18.38 2.03
CA LEU A 327 -5.28 -17.41 1.11
C LEU A 327 -5.45 -18.01 -0.29
N THR A 328 -4.47 -18.74 -0.79
CA THR A 328 -4.56 -19.43 -2.08
C THR A 328 -5.71 -20.44 -2.09
N THR A 329 -5.79 -21.28 -1.06
CA THR A 329 -6.85 -22.29 -0.95
C THR A 329 -8.23 -21.63 -0.82
N SER A 330 -8.34 -20.61 0.04
CA SER A 330 -9.58 -19.87 0.24
C SER A 330 -10.03 -19.16 -1.04
N ALA A 331 -9.11 -18.49 -1.76
CA ALA A 331 -9.40 -17.82 -3.01
C ALA A 331 -9.84 -18.80 -4.10
N TYR A 332 -9.15 -19.93 -4.23
CA TYR A 332 -9.47 -20.95 -5.22
C TYR A 332 -10.86 -21.58 -4.99
N LEU A 333 -11.18 -21.89 -3.73
CA LEU A 333 -12.47 -22.49 -3.36
C LEU A 333 -13.62 -21.46 -3.39
N ALA A 334 -13.36 -20.22 -2.99
CA ALA A 334 -14.36 -19.15 -2.98
C ALA A 334 -14.58 -18.51 -4.36
N ALA A 335 -13.75 -18.83 -5.38
CA ALA A 335 -13.87 -18.23 -6.71
C ALA A 335 -15.29 -18.27 -7.30
N PRO A 336 -16.06 -19.38 -7.26
CA PRO A 336 -17.43 -19.41 -7.78
C PRO A 336 -18.36 -18.46 -7.01
N MET A 337 -18.29 -18.49 -5.67
CA MET A 337 -19.12 -17.65 -4.80
C MET A 337 -18.82 -16.15 -5.03
N LEU A 338 -17.54 -15.79 -5.14
CA LEU A 338 -17.12 -14.42 -5.38
C LEU A 338 -17.56 -13.93 -6.76
N ALA A 339 -17.42 -14.76 -7.80
CA ALA A 339 -17.91 -14.43 -9.13
C ALA A 339 -19.43 -14.23 -9.15
N ASP A 340 -20.18 -15.10 -8.48
CA ASP A 340 -21.64 -15.00 -8.39
C ASP A 340 -22.10 -13.69 -7.70
N ILE A 341 -21.43 -13.27 -6.63
CA ILE A 341 -21.73 -12.01 -5.93
C ILE A 341 -21.55 -10.78 -6.84
N PHE A 342 -20.50 -10.75 -7.66
CA PHE A 342 -20.15 -9.56 -8.45
C PHE A 342 -20.75 -9.56 -9.85
N VAL A 343 -20.84 -10.74 -10.50
CA VAL A 343 -21.19 -10.89 -11.92
C VAL A 343 -22.15 -12.05 -12.19
N GLY A 344 -22.87 -12.56 -11.17
CA GLY A 344 -23.82 -13.65 -11.29
C GLY A 344 -25.03 -13.39 -12.20
N TYR A 345 -25.20 -12.15 -12.66
CA TYR A 345 -26.21 -11.76 -13.65
C TYR A 345 -25.84 -12.16 -15.10
N ASP A 346 -24.58 -12.54 -15.35
CA ASP A 346 -24.07 -12.96 -16.66
C ASP A 346 -23.24 -14.25 -16.51
N GLU A 347 -23.76 -15.36 -17.01
CA GLU A 347 -23.17 -16.69 -16.86
C GLU A 347 -21.81 -16.82 -17.57
N ILE A 348 -21.65 -16.17 -18.73
CA ILE A 348 -20.39 -16.20 -19.50
C ILE A 348 -19.32 -15.45 -18.73
N LEU A 349 -19.63 -14.24 -18.29
CA LEU A 349 -18.72 -13.41 -17.51
C LEU A 349 -18.37 -14.07 -16.16
N ALA A 350 -19.33 -14.67 -15.47
CA ALA A 350 -19.12 -15.42 -14.23
C ALA A 350 -18.14 -16.58 -14.44
N THR A 351 -18.35 -17.39 -15.50
CA THR A 351 -17.46 -18.51 -15.84
C THR A 351 -16.02 -18.02 -16.13
N LEU A 352 -15.88 -16.95 -16.91
CA LEU A 352 -14.60 -16.34 -17.22
C LEU A 352 -13.91 -15.82 -15.95
N THR A 353 -14.66 -15.18 -15.06
CA THR A 353 -14.16 -14.65 -13.77
C THR A 353 -13.69 -15.78 -12.86
N VAL A 354 -14.47 -16.85 -12.71
CA VAL A 354 -14.07 -18.04 -11.91
C VAL A 354 -12.77 -18.64 -12.43
N ARG A 355 -12.67 -18.82 -13.75
CA ARG A 355 -11.47 -19.39 -14.38
C ARG A 355 -10.25 -18.48 -14.15
N GLY A 356 -10.38 -17.18 -14.41
CA GLY A 356 -9.34 -16.19 -14.19
C GLY A 356 -8.90 -16.13 -12.73
N PHE A 357 -9.87 -16.09 -11.80
CA PHE A 357 -9.59 -16.00 -10.38
C PHE A 357 -8.86 -17.25 -9.84
N ARG A 358 -9.20 -18.44 -10.32
CA ARG A 358 -8.49 -19.68 -9.96
C ARG A 358 -7.04 -19.66 -10.39
N PHE A 359 -6.71 -19.20 -11.61
CA PHE A 359 -5.33 -19.05 -12.05
C PHE A 359 -4.60 -17.95 -11.28
N PHE A 360 -5.28 -16.84 -11.02
CA PHE A 360 -4.72 -15.74 -10.25
C PHE A 360 -4.43 -16.12 -8.79
N SER A 361 -5.26 -16.99 -8.18
CA SER A 361 -5.13 -17.37 -6.76
C SER A 361 -3.77 -17.96 -6.41
N PHE A 362 -3.09 -18.63 -7.34
CA PHE A 362 -1.74 -19.16 -7.13
C PHE A 362 -0.70 -18.04 -6.86
N SER A 363 -0.96 -16.82 -7.31
CA SER A 363 -0.10 -15.68 -7.01
C SER A 363 -0.01 -15.39 -5.52
N PHE A 364 -1.08 -15.61 -4.74
CA PHE A 364 -1.12 -15.34 -3.31
C PHE A 364 -0.12 -16.21 -2.53
N LEU A 365 0.15 -17.43 -3.00
CA LEU A 365 1.12 -18.31 -2.34
C LEU A 365 2.51 -17.68 -2.25
N LEU A 366 2.92 -16.98 -3.31
CA LEU A 366 4.29 -16.46 -3.47
C LEU A 366 4.38 -14.95 -3.21
N ASN A 367 3.27 -14.22 -3.41
CA ASN A 367 3.24 -12.75 -3.27
C ASN A 367 3.68 -12.30 -1.87
N GLY A 368 3.26 -13.02 -0.83
CA GLY A 368 3.64 -12.72 0.55
C GLY A 368 5.15 -12.74 0.77
N PHE A 369 5.87 -13.69 0.18
CA PHE A 369 7.33 -13.76 0.26
C PHE A 369 8.01 -12.60 -0.47
N CYS A 370 7.50 -12.22 -1.65
CA CYS A 370 8.05 -11.11 -2.43
C CYS A 370 7.83 -9.77 -1.70
N MET A 371 6.63 -9.53 -1.18
CA MET A 371 6.29 -8.31 -0.43
C MET A 371 7.10 -8.21 0.86
N TYR A 372 7.14 -9.30 1.64
CA TYR A 372 7.93 -9.35 2.86
C TYR A 372 9.42 -9.22 2.57
N GLY A 373 9.94 -9.83 1.49
CA GLY A 373 11.34 -9.72 1.10
C GLY A 373 11.77 -8.30 0.81
N SER A 374 10.97 -7.56 0.04
CA SER A 374 11.21 -6.13 -0.19
C SER A 374 11.18 -5.34 1.13
N ALA A 375 10.12 -5.50 1.94
CA ALA A 375 9.99 -4.81 3.23
C ALA A 375 11.09 -5.19 4.23
N PHE A 376 11.56 -6.43 4.22
CA PHE A 376 12.66 -6.91 5.05
C PHE A 376 13.98 -6.23 4.71
N PHE A 377 14.33 -6.10 3.43
CA PHE A 377 15.53 -5.37 3.02
C PHE A 377 15.40 -3.85 3.25
N THR A 378 14.19 -3.29 3.11
CA THR A 378 13.93 -1.91 3.57
C THR A 378 14.20 -1.78 5.07
N ALA A 379 13.74 -2.72 5.87
CA ALA A 379 13.95 -2.75 7.32
C ALA A 379 15.43 -2.91 7.69
N LEU A 380 16.21 -3.66 6.93
CA LEU A 380 17.67 -3.75 7.06
C LEU A 380 18.41 -2.49 6.54
N ASN A 381 17.66 -1.46 6.10
CA ASN A 381 18.20 -0.25 5.48
C ASN A 381 19.02 -0.50 4.20
N ASN A 382 18.70 -1.56 3.48
CA ASN A 382 19.20 -1.84 2.13
C ASN A 382 18.13 -1.52 1.08
N GLY A 383 17.93 -0.23 0.81
CA GLY A 383 16.95 0.25 -0.17
C GLY A 383 17.22 -0.20 -1.61
N PHE A 384 18.48 -0.48 -1.95
CA PHE A 384 18.83 -0.94 -3.30
C PHE A 384 18.22 -2.33 -3.58
N ILE A 385 18.47 -3.32 -2.72
CA ILE A 385 17.93 -4.67 -2.90
C ILE A 385 16.41 -4.64 -2.82
N SER A 386 15.84 -3.89 -1.87
CA SER A 386 14.39 -3.72 -1.74
C SER A 386 13.78 -3.19 -3.04
N SER A 387 14.38 -2.15 -3.63
CA SER A 387 13.91 -1.55 -4.89
C SER A 387 14.05 -2.48 -6.08
N VAL A 388 15.13 -3.26 -6.15
CA VAL A 388 15.31 -4.28 -7.21
C VAL A 388 14.22 -5.35 -7.12
N ILE A 389 13.96 -5.89 -5.92
CA ILE A 389 12.87 -6.86 -5.71
C ILE A 389 11.52 -6.24 -6.13
N SER A 390 11.22 -5.01 -5.67
CA SER A 390 9.98 -4.33 -6.00
C SER A 390 9.83 -4.07 -7.50
N LEU A 391 10.86 -3.59 -8.17
CA LEU A 391 10.84 -3.33 -9.61
C LEU A 391 10.63 -4.62 -10.42
N LEU A 392 11.35 -5.67 -10.07
CA LEU A 392 11.24 -6.96 -10.76
C LEU A 392 9.86 -7.58 -10.59
N GLN A 393 9.31 -7.58 -9.35
CA GLN A 393 8.00 -8.20 -9.08
C GLN A 393 6.81 -7.39 -9.60
N SER A 394 6.88 -6.06 -9.60
CA SER A 394 5.74 -5.20 -9.94
C SER A 394 5.75 -4.69 -11.38
N VAL A 395 6.90 -4.69 -12.06
CA VAL A 395 7.03 -4.18 -13.43
C VAL A 395 7.58 -5.25 -14.37
N VAL A 396 8.87 -5.60 -14.20
CA VAL A 396 9.61 -6.33 -15.22
C VAL A 396 8.98 -7.68 -15.53
N PHE A 397 8.79 -8.51 -14.51
CA PHE A 397 8.23 -9.84 -14.70
C PHE A 397 6.74 -9.79 -15.06
N GLN A 398 5.99 -8.79 -14.59
CA GLN A 398 4.60 -8.61 -14.96
C GLN A 398 4.46 -8.26 -16.45
N ILE A 399 5.26 -7.30 -16.95
CA ILE A 399 5.24 -6.90 -18.36
C ILE A 399 5.65 -8.07 -19.26
N ILE A 400 6.74 -8.75 -18.92
CA ILE A 400 7.21 -9.88 -19.70
C ILE A 400 6.15 -10.99 -19.74
N ALA A 401 5.59 -11.34 -18.60
CA ALA A 401 4.62 -12.43 -18.50
C ALA A 401 3.31 -12.11 -19.25
N VAL A 402 2.75 -10.89 -19.08
CA VAL A 402 1.48 -10.50 -19.71
C VAL A 402 1.60 -10.32 -21.23
N ILE A 403 2.80 -10.09 -21.76
CA ILE A 403 3.03 -10.03 -23.21
C ILE A 403 3.32 -11.43 -23.77
N ALA A 404 4.18 -12.21 -23.11
CA ALA A 404 4.66 -13.47 -23.65
C ALA A 404 3.66 -14.64 -23.51
N LEU A 405 3.03 -14.80 -22.34
CA LEU A 405 2.17 -15.95 -22.06
C LEU A 405 0.91 -16.00 -22.93
N PRO A 406 0.21 -14.89 -23.22
CA PRO A 406 -0.95 -14.92 -24.08
C PRO A 406 -0.67 -15.39 -25.52
N LEU A 407 0.57 -15.26 -26.01
CA LEU A 407 0.95 -15.73 -27.34
C LEU A 407 0.79 -17.26 -27.48
N TRP A 408 0.90 -18.00 -26.39
CA TRP A 408 0.83 -19.47 -26.38
C TRP A 408 -0.46 -19.99 -25.73
N LEU A 409 -0.99 -19.29 -24.73
CA LEU A 409 -2.09 -19.75 -23.89
C LEU A 409 -3.37 -18.90 -24.04
N GLY A 410 -3.37 -17.90 -24.92
CA GLY A 410 -4.50 -16.99 -25.09
C GLY A 410 -4.92 -16.30 -23.78
N THR A 411 -6.21 -16.28 -23.50
CA THR A 411 -6.77 -15.63 -22.28
C THR A 411 -6.21 -16.23 -20.99
N ASP A 412 -5.99 -17.55 -20.93
CA ASP A 412 -5.40 -18.21 -19.75
C ASP A 412 -3.98 -17.71 -19.46
N GLY A 413 -3.24 -17.36 -20.50
CA GLY A 413 -1.90 -16.77 -20.37
C GLY A 413 -1.93 -15.43 -19.62
N ILE A 414 -2.98 -14.62 -19.80
CA ILE A 414 -3.13 -13.36 -19.07
C ILE A 414 -3.37 -13.65 -17.58
N TRP A 415 -4.26 -14.59 -17.25
CA TRP A 415 -4.55 -14.96 -15.86
C TRP A 415 -3.36 -15.56 -15.13
N LEU A 416 -2.58 -16.41 -15.84
CA LEU A 416 -1.37 -17.03 -15.30
C LEU A 416 -0.20 -16.06 -15.18
N SER A 417 -0.18 -14.96 -15.94
CA SER A 417 0.96 -14.05 -16.00
C SER A 417 1.33 -13.47 -14.63
N VAL A 418 0.31 -13.14 -13.78
CA VAL A 418 0.55 -12.67 -12.42
C VAL A 418 1.24 -13.76 -11.59
N SER A 419 0.75 -14.99 -11.63
CA SER A 419 1.31 -16.10 -10.87
C SER A 419 2.74 -16.43 -11.29
N ILE A 420 3.02 -16.44 -12.60
CA ILE A 420 4.38 -16.68 -13.15
C ILE A 420 5.32 -15.52 -12.80
N ALA A 421 4.87 -14.27 -12.90
CA ALA A 421 5.68 -13.12 -12.50
C ALA A 421 6.06 -13.18 -11.02
N LYS A 422 5.11 -13.58 -10.14
CA LYS A 422 5.40 -13.77 -8.71
C LYS A 422 6.32 -14.95 -8.45
N LEU A 423 6.24 -16.01 -9.24
CA LEU A 423 7.17 -17.14 -9.13
C LEU A 423 8.62 -16.71 -9.47
N LEU A 424 8.80 -15.96 -10.54
CA LEU A 424 10.12 -15.44 -10.91
C LEU A 424 10.66 -14.48 -9.83
N ALA A 425 9.81 -13.59 -9.34
CA ALA A 425 10.17 -12.66 -8.28
C ALA A 425 10.52 -13.38 -6.96
N PHE A 426 9.84 -14.48 -6.64
CA PHE A 426 10.14 -15.31 -5.48
C PHE A 426 11.55 -15.91 -5.56
N PHE A 427 11.94 -16.45 -6.71
CA PHE A 427 13.31 -16.96 -6.89
C PHE A 427 14.37 -15.87 -6.72
N VAL A 428 14.13 -14.67 -7.24
CA VAL A 428 15.02 -13.52 -7.04
C VAL A 428 15.10 -13.14 -5.56
N THR A 429 13.96 -13.08 -4.88
CA THR A 429 13.88 -12.74 -3.45
C THR A 429 14.65 -13.75 -2.61
N VAL A 430 14.46 -15.05 -2.86
CA VAL A 430 15.20 -16.13 -2.18
C VAL A 430 16.70 -16.05 -2.47
N SER A 431 17.08 -15.74 -3.70
CA SER A 431 18.49 -15.57 -4.09
C SER A 431 19.15 -14.44 -3.29
N PHE A 432 18.47 -13.29 -3.12
CA PHE A 432 18.98 -12.21 -2.27
C PHE A 432 19.02 -12.59 -0.78
N TRP A 433 18.03 -13.35 -0.28
CA TRP A 433 18.10 -13.84 1.10
C TRP A 433 19.30 -14.75 1.32
N ILE A 434 19.61 -15.65 0.38
CA ILE A 434 20.79 -16.53 0.50
C ILE A 434 22.08 -15.72 0.37
N ALA A 435 22.16 -14.81 -0.59
CA ALA A 435 23.37 -14.03 -0.85
C ALA A 435 23.74 -13.10 0.32
N CYS A 436 22.74 -12.49 0.95
CA CYS A 436 22.95 -11.47 1.98
C CYS A 436 22.87 -12.01 3.42
N CYS A 437 22.58 -13.30 3.63
CA CYS A 437 22.39 -13.85 4.99
C CYS A 437 23.64 -13.69 5.87
N LYS A 438 24.83 -13.85 5.30
CA LYS A 438 26.11 -13.69 6.02
C LYS A 438 26.42 -12.23 6.35
N GLU A 439 26.06 -11.30 5.48
CA GLU A 439 26.29 -9.87 5.66
C GLU A 439 25.44 -9.29 6.78
N TYR A 440 24.17 -9.71 6.87
CA TYR A 440 23.19 -9.19 7.82
C TYR A 440 22.91 -10.12 9.01
N HIS A 441 23.53 -11.28 9.07
CA HIS A 441 23.43 -12.25 10.18
C HIS A 441 22.00 -12.68 10.56
N TYR A 442 21.06 -12.78 9.59
CA TYR A 442 19.67 -13.16 9.86
C TYR A 442 19.32 -14.63 9.58
N ALA A 443 20.24 -15.47 9.11
CA ALA A 443 20.04 -16.89 8.84
C ALA A 443 21.27 -17.73 9.19
#